data_2b7ec85a1a48281f38f54c62df3f0173
#
_entry.id   2b7ec85a1a48281f38f54c62df3f0173
#
_cell.length_a   1.000
_cell.length_b   1.000
_cell.length_c   1.000
_cell.angle_alpha   90.00
_cell.angle_beta   90.00
_cell.angle_gamma   90.00
#
_symmetry.space_group_name_H-M   'P 1'
#
loop_
_entity.id
_entity.type
_entity.pdbx_description
1 polymer ?
#
loop_
_entity_poly.entity_id
_entity_poly.type
_entity_poly.pdbx_seq_one_letter_code
_entity_poly.pdbx_strand_id
1 'polypeptide(L)'
;MSYARHTMTTIDASNYDAMIAIANGDNFGDFSQWPGLRLIRVVRVAEDRFLTTGGYTDKASADANIDNANVVFGKMASLMNSTPVVREGEIVWAFDGDQSLTAGYVRHVIFTYDPKKYDAMMSYVDTTTDRFQAVSGLQRIRLVHCVEPSKTPRMFSSAIFDSKMSADDGQENMKAIMAGMDEFIVDDPTVPGVAQFEKNISVREGEVIWSYYR
;
A
#
# COMPACT_ATOMS: atom_id res chain seq x y z
N MET A 1 4.93 -6.77 12.38
CA MET A 1 4.18 -5.66 11.77
C MET A 1 2.75 -6.13 11.60
N SER A 2 1.82 -5.46 12.26
CA SER A 2 0.40 -5.84 12.22
C SER A 2 -0.53 -4.68 11.85
N TYR A 3 0.00 -3.48 11.65
CA TYR A 3 -0.76 -2.29 11.29
C TYR A 3 -0.06 -1.50 10.17
N ALA A 4 -0.82 -0.97 9.24
CA ALA A 4 -0.32 -0.15 8.15
C ALA A 4 -1.12 1.13 7.98
N ARG A 5 -0.41 2.22 7.67
CA ARG A 5 -0.97 3.53 7.30
C ARG A 5 -0.50 3.87 5.91
N HIS A 6 -1.46 4.11 5.01
CA HIS A 6 -1.23 4.52 3.64
C HIS A 6 -1.64 5.98 3.47
N THR A 7 -0.72 6.80 3.03
CA THR A 7 -0.94 8.23 2.82
C THR A 7 -0.72 8.56 1.35
N MET A 8 -1.77 8.98 0.67
CA MET A 8 -1.70 9.49 -0.71
C MET A 8 -1.42 10.99 -0.67
N THR A 9 -0.35 11.42 -1.34
CA THR A 9 -0.02 12.83 -1.54
C THR A 9 -0.02 13.18 -3.02
N THR A 10 -0.43 14.40 -3.34
CA THR A 10 -0.39 14.95 -4.69
C THR A 10 0.43 16.23 -4.68
N ILE A 11 1.32 16.38 -5.64
CA ILE A 11 2.17 17.56 -5.84
C ILE A 11 1.99 18.09 -7.26
N ASP A 12 2.54 19.25 -7.56
CA ASP A 12 2.81 19.60 -8.94
C ASP A 12 3.98 18.75 -9.45
N ALA A 13 3.85 18.14 -10.63
CA ALA A 13 4.86 17.24 -11.20
C ALA A 13 6.25 17.92 -11.34
N SER A 14 6.28 19.25 -11.56
CA SER A 14 7.51 20.05 -11.58
C SER A 14 8.25 20.12 -10.24
N ASN A 15 7.58 19.81 -9.13
CA ASN A 15 8.15 19.78 -7.77
C ASN A 15 8.78 18.43 -7.40
N TYR A 16 8.81 17.44 -8.32
CA TYR A 16 9.31 16.10 -8.01
C TYR A 16 10.74 16.11 -7.44
N ASP A 17 11.66 16.78 -8.13
CA ASP A 17 13.07 16.81 -7.72
C ASP A 17 13.24 17.52 -6.36
N ALA A 18 12.47 18.57 -6.11
CA ALA A 18 12.48 19.28 -4.83
C ALA A 18 11.96 18.38 -3.69
N MET A 19 10.92 17.57 -3.95
CA MET A 19 10.40 16.60 -2.98
C MET A 19 11.44 15.53 -2.66
N ILE A 20 12.10 14.97 -3.67
CA ILE A 20 13.17 13.97 -3.49
C ILE A 20 14.36 14.55 -2.74
N ALA A 21 14.73 15.78 -3.02
CA ALA A 21 15.81 16.47 -2.29
C ALA A 21 15.48 16.64 -0.80
N ILE A 22 14.23 16.96 -0.46
CA ILE A 22 13.76 17.01 0.94
C ILE A 22 13.82 15.63 1.58
N ALA A 23 13.33 14.58 0.90
CA ALA A 23 13.28 13.22 1.42
C ALA A 23 14.67 12.61 1.66
N ASN A 24 15.67 13.00 0.87
CA ASN A 24 17.07 12.58 1.01
C ASN A 24 17.90 13.49 1.92
N GLY A 25 17.34 14.58 2.41
CA GLY A 25 18.06 15.52 3.28
C GLY A 25 18.25 14.98 4.70
N ASP A 26 19.36 15.33 5.35
CA ASP A 26 19.74 14.87 6.70
C ASP A 26 18.67 15.17 7.76
N ASN A 27 17.86 16.20 7.53
CA ASN A 27 16.81 16.64 8.44
C ASN A 27 15.42 16.11 8.09
N PHE A 28 15.28 15.16 7.17
CA PHE A 28 13.95 14.67 6.77
C PHE A 28 13.18 14.03 7.94
N GLY A 29 13.85 13.19 8.74
CA GLY A 29 13.30 12.62 9.97
C GLY A 29 14.24 11.59 10.59
N ASP A 30 14.29 11.54 11.92
CA ASP A 30 14.94 10.43 12.63
C ASP A 30 13.92 9.32 12.90
N PHE A 31 13.69 8.50 11.89
CA PHE A 31 12.73 7.39 11.94
C PHE A 31 13.13 6.29 12.93
N SER A 32 14.40 6.26 13.36
CA SER A 32 14.88 5.30 14.37
C SER A 32 14.24 5.52 15.74
N GLN A 33 13.78 6.73 16.01
CA GLN A 33 13.13 7.12 17.26
C GLN A 33 11.60 6.91 17.25
N TRP A 34 11.02 6.52 16.11
CA TRP A 34 9.57 6.36 16.01
C TRP A 34 9.13 5.06 16.68
N PRO A 35 8.30 5.11 17.76
CA PRO A 35 7.85 3.91 18.47
C PRO A 35 7.19 2.92 17.53
N GLY A 36 7.64 1.66 17.56
CA GLY A 36 7.03 0.55 16.82
C GLY A 36 7.03 0.66 15.29
N LEU A 37 7.65 1.71 14.71
CA LEU A 37 7.82 1.81 13.26
C LEU A 37 8.74 0.68 12.76
N ARG A 38 8.36 0.02 11.67
CA ARG A 38 9.11 -1.08 11.02
C ARG A 38 9.57 -0.73 9.63
N LEU A 39 8.76 0.03 8.89
CA LEU A 39 9.12 0.49 7.56
C LEU A 39 8.40 1.80 7.22
N ILE A 40 9.03 2.58 6.35
CA ILE A 40 8.36 3.56 5.50
C ILE A 40 8.75 3.25 4.07
N ARG A 41 7.80 3.31 3.16
CA ARG A 41 8.03 3.15 1.73
C ARG A 41 7.24 4.19 0.97
N VAL A 42 7.89 4.84 0.02
CA VAL A 42 7.27 5.83 -0.88
C VAL A 42 7.29 5.27 -2.29
N VAL A 43 6.11 5.19 -2.90
CA VAL A 43 5.90 4.69 -4.26
C VAL A 43 5.37 5.83 -5.13
N ARG A 44 5.97 6.05 -6.28
CA ARG A 44 5.48 6.99 -7.28
C ARG A 44 4.43 6.29 -8.13
N VAL A 45 3.15 6.60 -7.90
CA VAL A 45 2.02 5.94 -8.57
C VAL A 45 1.47 6.72 -9.77
N ALA A 46 1.92 7.97 -9.95
CA ALA A 46 1.71 8.81 -11.12
C ALA A 46 2.77 9.91 -11.14
N GLU A 47 2.84 10.72 -12.20
CA GLU A 47 3.81 11.82 -12.28
C GLU A 47 3.70 12.80 -11.11
N ASP A 48 2.47 13.05 -10.67
CA ASP A 48 2.10 14.00 -9.62
C ASP A 48 1.68 13.34 -8.30
N ARG A 49 1.76 12.00 -8.17
CA ARG A 49 1.13 11.27 -7.07
C ARG A 49 2.04 10.24 -6.43
N PHE A 50 2.04 10.23 -5.09
CA PHE A 50 2.86 9.34 -4.28
C PHE A 50 2.01 8.65 -3.23
N LEU A 51 2.28 7.36 -3.01
CA LEU A 51 1.71 6.59 -1.93
C LEU A 51 2.80 6.23 -0.93
N THR A 52 2.71 6.82 0.25
CA THR A 52 3.58 6.50 1.39
C THR A 52 2.91 5.43 2.24
N THR A 53 3.62 4.34 2.51
CA THR A 53 3.19 3.30 3.45
C THR A 53 4.07 3.31 4.69
N GLY A 54 3.49 3.57 5.85
CA GLY A 54 4.09 3.32 7.17
C GLY A 54 3.61 1.98 7.70
N GLY A 55 4.56 1.10 8.08
CA GLY A 55 4.25 -0.17 8.73
C GLY A 55 4.67 -0.17 10.19
N TYR A 56 3.76 -0.56 11.09
CA TYR A 56 3.93 -0.47 12.54
C TYR A 56 3.73 -1.83 13.21
N THR A 57 4.23 -1.96 14.45
CA THR A 57 3.97 -3.14 15.28
C THR A 57 2.48 -3.33 15.55
N ASP A 58 1.76 -2.23 15.80
CA ASP A 58 0.35 -2.21 16.18
C ASP A 58 -0.26 -0.81 15.95
N LYS A 59 -1.56 -0.68 16.17
CA LYS A 59 -2.29 0.59 16.04
C LYS A 59 -1.79 1.65 17.02
N ALA A 60 -1.49 1.28 18.26
CA ALA A 60 -1.03 2.24 19.27
C ALA A 60 0.29 2.91 18.84
N SER A 61 1.20 2.12 18.26
CA SER A 61 2.44 2.64 17.66
C SER A 61 2.17 3.58 16.47
N ALA A 62 1.21 3.25 15.61
CA ALA A 62 0.83 4.11 14.50
C ALA A 62 0.25 5.45 15.00
N ASP A 63 -0.62 5.40 16.01
CA ASP A 63 -1.24 6.59 16.63
C ASP A 63 -0.18 7.47 17.30
N ALA A 64 0.77 6.88 18.03
CA ALA A 64 1.86 7.61 18.70
C ALA A 64 2.79 8.35 17.71
N ASN A 65 2.77 7.99 16.43
CA ASN A 65 3.58 8.63 15.39
C ASN A 65 2.81 9.64 14.53
N ILE A 66 1.56 10.00 14.87
CA ILE A 66 0.79 10.98 14.08
C ILE A 66 1.50 12.33 14.02
N ASP A 67 1.96 12.84 15.16
CA ASP A 67 2.64 14.14 15.22
C ASP A 67 3.99 14.10 14.49
N ASN A 68 4.74 13.02 14.63
CA ASN A 68 5.98 12.82 13.90
C ASN A 68 5.74 12.82 12.37
N ALA A 69 4.70 12.11 11.91
CA ALA A 69 4.31 12.10 10.51
C ALA A 69 3.90 13.50 10.02
N ASN A 70 3.12 14.24 10.83
CA ASN A 70 2.72 15.61 10.51
C ASN A 70 3.93 16.54 10.35
N VAL A 71 4.96 16.39 11.19
CA VAL A 71 6.21 17.15 11.06
C VAL A 71 6.92 16.83 9.74
N VAL A 72 7.02 15.54 9.37
CA VAL A 72 7.67 15.12 8.11
C VAL A 72 6.88 15.62 6.90
N PHE A 73 5.55 15.44 6.86
CA PHE A 73 4.71 15.94 5.77
C PHE A 73 4.69 17.47 5.73
N GLY A 74 4.79 18.14 6.89
CA GLY A 74 4.88 19.60 6.99
C GLY A 74 6.07 20.18 6.23
N LYS A 75 7.20 19.46 6.16
CA LYS A 75 8.39 19.89 5.37
C LYS A 75 8.13 19.90 3.87
N MET A 76 7.17 19.14 3.39
CA MET A 76 6.78 19.05 1.98
C MET A 76 5.48 19.82 1.69
N ALA A 77 4.85 20.44 2.69
CA ALA A 77 3.51 21.03 2.56
C ALA A 77 3.41 22.08 1.44
N SER A 78 4.46 22.89 1.24
CA SER A 78 4.50 23.89 0.16
C SER A 78 4.59 23.31 -1.25
N LEU A 79 4.93 22.03 -1.38
CA LEU A 79 5.00 21.30 -2.65
C LEU A 79 3.70 20.55 -2.95
N MET A 80 2.84 20.36 -1.94
CA MET A 80 1.58 19.63 -2.07
C MET A 80 0.49 20.57 -2.58
N ASN A 81 -0.33 20.07 -3.51
CA ASN A 81 -1.47 20.81 -4.05
C ASN A 81 -2.82 20.32 -3.52
N SER A 82 -2.80 19.35 -2.58
CA SER A 82 -3.99 18.90 -1.86
C SER A 82 -3.65 18.35 -0.47
N THR A 83 -4.63 18.29 0.42
CA THR A 83 -4.49 17.61 1.71
C THR A 83 -4.23 16.11 1.49
N PRO A 84 -3.25 15.51 2.18
CA PRO A 84 -3.00 14.08 2.10
C PRO A 84 -4.21 13.24 2.50
N VAL A 85 -4.48 12.18 1.73
CA VAL A 85 -5.57 11.23 2.04
C VAL A 85 -4.97 10.02 2.75
N VAL A 86 -5.40 9.80 4.00
CA VAL A 86 -4.92 8.69 4.83
C VAL A 86 -5.93 7.55 4.83
N ARG A 87 -5.44 6.33 4.70
CA ARG A 87 -6.16 5.07 4.94
C ARG A 87 -5.27 4.16 5.77
N GLU A 88 -5.85 3.57 6.80
CA GLU A 88 -5.08 2.74 7.71
C GLU A 88 -5.90 1.57 8.24
N GLY A 89 -5.22 0.54 8.72
CA GLY A 89 -5.90 -0.61 9.28
C GLY A 89 -4.95 -1.72 9.70
N GLU A 90 -5.56 -2.77 10.23
CA GLU A 90 -4.85 -3.99 10.61
C GLU A 90 -4.43 -4.79 9.37
N ILE A 91 -3.23 -5.35 9.42
CA ILE A 91 -2.79 -6.34 8.43
C ILE A 91 -3.42 -7.66 8.82
N VAL A 92 -4.46 -8.05 8.09
CA VAL A 92 -5.25 -9.25 8.37
C VAL A 92 -4.73 -10.50 7.69
N TRP A 93 -3.88 -10.34 6.67
CA TRP A 93 -3.20 -11.44 6.00
C TRP A 93 -1.87 -10.99 5.41
N ALA A 94 -0.91 -11.92 5.36
CA ALA A 94 0.43 -11.66 4.88
C ALA A 94 0.99 -12.87 4.13
N PHE A 95 1.63 -12.60 2.99
CA PHE A 95 2.49 -13.55 2.30
C PHE A 95 3.92 -12.99 2.30
N ASP A 96 4.89 -13.83 2.62
CA ASP A 96 6.32 -13.52 2.53
C ASP A 96 6.97 -14.52 1.57
N GLY A 97 7.38 -14.02 0.40
CA GLY A 97 8.15 -14.74 -0.61
C GLY A 97 9.65 -14.55 -0.40
N ASP A 98 10.40 -14.31 -1.47
CA ASP A 98 11.85 -14.13 -1.39
C ASP A 98 12.24 -12.78 -0.76
N GLN A 99 12.63 -12.83 0.51
CA GLN A 99 13.03 -11.65 1.27
C GLN A 99 14.46 -11.15 0.96
N SER A 100 15.24 -11.88 0.14
CA SER A 100 16.54 -11.43 -0.34
C SER A 100 16.46 -10.37 -1.43
N LEU A 101 15.29 -10.26 -2.08
CA LEU A 101 15.03 -9.28 -3.12
C LEU A 101 14.88 -7.87 -2.55
N THR A 102 15.36 -6.87 -3.29
CA THR A 102 15.11 -5.47 -2.98
C THR A 102 13.76 -5.04 -3.57
N ALA A 103 12.93 -4.39 -2.76
CA ALA A 103 11.65 -3.85 -3.24
C ALA A 103 11.87 -2.72 -4.25
N GLY A 104 11.53 -2.95 -5.52
CA GLY A 104 11.67 -1.97 -6.60
C GLY A 104 10.34 -1.47 -7.16
N TYR A 105 9.29 -2.29 -7.05
CA TYR A 105 7.96 -1.96 -7.59
C TYR A 105 6.84 -2.44 -6.67
N VAL A 106 5.75 -1.68 -6.60
CA VAL A 106 4.59 -2.04 -5.77
C VAL A 106 3.32 -1.87 -6.56
N ARG A 107 2.44 -2.87 -6.48
CA ARG A 107 1.06 -2.81 -6.95
C ARG A 107 0.11 -2.82 -5.77
N HIS A 108 -0.64 -1.73 -5.63
CA HIS A 108 -1.69 -1.59 -4.63
C HIS A 108 -3.06 -1.80 -5.27
N VAL A 109 -3.90 -2.58 -4.62
CA VAL A 109 -5.29 -2.81 -5.04
C VAL A 109 -6.20 -2.48 -3.87
N ILE A 110 -7.18 -1.59 -4.10
CA ILE A 110 -8.19 -1.22 -3.12
C ILE A 110 -9.53 -1.69 -3.64
N PHE A 111 -10.26 -2.42 -2.82
CA PHE A 111 -11.59 -2.90 -3.16
C PHE A 111 -12.53 -2.88 -1.95
N THR A 112 -13.82 -2.74 -2.21
CA THR A 112 -14.89 -2.89 -1.24
C THR A 112 -15.38 -4.33 -1.27
N TYR A 113 -15.68 -4.91 -0.12
CA TYR A 113 -16.16 -6.28 -0.01
C TYR A 113 -17.49 -6.34 0.75
N ASP A 114 -18.25 -7.45 0.60
CA ASP A 114 -19.46 -7.71 1.37
C ASP A 114 -19.07 -8.13 2.81
N PRO A 115 -19.39 -7.32 3.85
CA PRO A 115 -19.02 -7.65 5.22
C PRO A 115 -19.58 -9.00 5.71
N LYS A 116 -20.70 -9.45 5.14
CA LYS A 116 -21.31 -10.75 5.49
C LYS A 116 -20.49 -11.94 4.97
N LYS A 117 -19.59 -11.69 4.01
CA LYS A 117 -18.73 -12.70 3.40
C LYS A 117 -17.28 -12.61 3.88
N TYR A 118 -16.99 -11.80 4.92
CA TYR A 118 -15.62 -11.58 5.37
C TYR A 118 -14.87 -12.88 5.69
N ASP A 119 -15.45 -13.76 6.51
CA ASP A 119 -14.80 -15.01 6.91
C ASP A 119 -14.57 -15.96 5.72
N ALA A 120 -15.54 -16.04 4.79
CA ALA A 120 -15.40 -16.84 3.57
C ALA A 120 -14.30 -16.25 2.64
N MET A 121 -14.23 -14.93 2.52
CA MET A 121 -13.18 -14.25 1.78
C MET A 121 -11.80 -14.54 2.37
N MET A 122 -11.63 -14.42 3.69
CA MET A 122 -10.36 -14.68 4.35
C MET A 122 -9.96 -16.17 4.22
N SER A 123 -10.92 -17.08 4.35
CA SER A 123 -10.68 -18.51 4.10
C SER A 123 -10.23 -18.77 2.66
N TYR A 124 -10.82 -18.11 1.68
CA TYR A 124 -10.37 -18.20 0.28
C TYR A 124 -8.93 -17.68 0.12
N VAL A 125 -8.62 -16.49 0.69
CA VAL A 125 -7.28 -15.91 0.64
C VAL A 125 -6.24 -16.88 1.20
N ASP A 126 -6.52 -17.54 2.32
CA ASP A 126 -5.62 -18.53 2.93
C ASP A 126 -5.32 -19.71 1.97
N THR A 127 -6.31 -20.17 1.19
CA THR A 127 -6.11 -21.24 0.21
C THR A 127 -5.22 -20.85 -0.96
N THR A 128 -4.99 -19.55 -1.18
CA THR A 128 -4.17 -19.04 -2.30
C THR A 128 -2.68 -18.92 -1.94
N THR A 129 -2.31 -19.04 -0.67
CA THR A 129 -0.97 -18.74 -0.16
C THR A 129 0.15 -19.43 -0.95
N ASP A 130 0.04 -20.74 -1.14
CA ASP A 130 1.08 -21.51 -1.84
C ASP A 130 1.21 -21.14 -3.33
N ARG A 131 0.14 -20.65 -3.94
CA ARG A 131 0.13 -20.25 -5.35
C ARG A 131 0.97 -19.00 -5.60
N PHE A 132 1.08 -18.11 -4.61
CA PHE A 132 1.91 -16.91 -4.72
C PHE A 132 3.41 -17.20 -4.78
N GLN A 133 3.87 -18.36 -4.31
CA GLN A 133 5.27 -18.76 -4.40
C GLN A 133 5.75 -18.92 -5.85
N ALA A 134 4.84 -19.20 -6.77
CA ALA A 134 5.14 -19.33 -8.20
C ALA A 134 5.21 -17.98 -8.96
N VAL A 135 4.91 -16.86 -8.29
CA VAL A 135 4.95 -15.53 -8.90
C VAL A 135 6.37 -14.98 -8.82
N SER A 136 7.03 -14.90 -9.97
CA SER A 136 8.42 -14.45 -10.07
C SER A 136 8.58 -13.02 -9.53
N GLY A 137 9.68 -12.79 -8.80
CA GLY A 137 10.02 -11.47 -8.23
C GLY A 137 9.07 -10.96 -7.15
N LEU A 138 8.05 -11.72 -6.78
CA LEU A 138 7.14 -11.35 -5.69
C LEU A 138 7.82 -11.51 -4.34
N GLN A 139 8.11 -10.40 -3.68
CA GLN A 139 8.76 -10.37 -2.38
C GLN A 139 7.76 -10.60 -1.23
N ARG A 140 6.60 -9.92 -1.27
CA ARG A 140 5.58 -10.02 -0.24
C ARG A 140 4.22 -9.48 -0.67
N ILE A 141 3.17 -9.92 0.01
CA ILE A 141 1.86 -9.29 -0.05
C ILE A 141 1.42 -8.93 1.37
N ARG A 142 0.72 -7.81 1.52
CA ARG A 142 0.03 -7.41 2.74
C ARG A 142 -1.40 -7.04 2.40
N LEU A 143 -2.34 -7.65 3.10
CA LEU A 143 -3.76 -7.32 3.01
C LEU A 143 -4.16 -6.56 4.27
N VAL A 144 -4.58 -5.32 4.09
CA VAL A 144 -4.92 -4.39 5.17
C VAL A 144 -6.41 -4.17 5.18
N HIS A 145 -7.04 -4.39 6.33
CA HIS A 145 -8.44 -4.10 6.55
C HIS A 145 -8.62 -2.64 6.98
N CYS A 146 -9.09 -1.80 6.07
CA CYS A 146 -9.32 -0.37 6.31
C CYS A 146 -10.80 -0.12 6.62
N VAL A 147 -11.10 0.32 7.84
CA VAL A 147 -12.48 0.60 8.27
C VAL A 147 -12.83 2.07 8.12
N GLU A 148 -11.85 2.97 8.13
CA GLU A 148 -12.04 4.42 8.11
C GLU A 148 -11.47 5.06 6.83
N PRO A 149 -11.99 6.23 6.41
CA PRO A 149 -13.06 7.05 7.00
C PRO A 149 -14.48 6.71 6.51
N SER A 150 -14.65 5.73 5.63
CA SER A 150 -15.97 5.34 5.12
C SER A 150 -16.57 4.22 5.98
N LYS A 151 -17.89 4.26 6.18
CA LYS A 151 -18.61 3.17 6.86
C LYS A 151 -18.59 1.85 6.09
N THR A 152 -18.11 1.87 4.84
CA THR A 152 -18.00 0.69 3.98
C THR A 152 -16.60 0.12 4.16
N PRO A 153 -16.45 -1.11 4.65
CA PRO A 153 -15.14 -1.71 4.88
C PRO A 153 -14.44 -1.97 3.56
N ARG A 154 -13.16 -1.64 3.51
CA ARG A 154 -12.30 -1.80 2.33
C ARG A 154 -11.08 -2.63 2.65
N MET A 155 -10.65 -3.41 1.68
CA MET A 155 -9.35 -4.03 1.69
C MET A 155 -8.36 -3.21 0.86
N PHE A 156 -7.16 -3.09 1.38
CA PHE A 156 -6.02 -2.51 0.71
C PHE A 156 -4.94 -3.58 0.60
N SER A 157 -4.76 -4.12 -0.59
CA SER A 157 -3.71 -5.09 -0.87
C SER A 157 -2.47 -4.39 -1.40
N SER A 158 -1.30 -4.78 -0.92
CA SER A 158 0.00 -4.31 -1.42
C SER A 158 0.85 -5.50 -1.81
N ALA A 159 1.06 -5.71 -3.10
CA ALA A 159 2.01 -6.69 -3.64
C ALA A 159 3.32 -5.97 -3.99
N ILE A 160 4.42 -6.44 -3.42
CA ILE A 160 5.75 -5.86 -3.56
C ILE A 160 6.61 -6.78 -4.41
N PHE A 161 7.21 -6.23 -5.46
CA PHE A 161 8.08 -6.91 -6.41
C PHE A 161 9.47 -6.28 -6.41
N ASP A 162 10.45 -7.03 -6.90
CA ASP A 162 11.81 -6.53 -7.13
C ASP A 162 11.86 -5.51 -8.27
N SER A 163 11.00 -5.65 -9.28
CA SER A 163 10.99 -4.79 -10.46
C SER A 163 9.60 -4.69 -11.08
N LYS A 164 9.40 -3.67 -11.95
CA LYS A 164 8.21 -3.56 -12.80
C LYS A 164 8.09 -4.76 -13.74
N MET A 165 9.21 -5.23 -14.29
CA MET A 165 9.21 -6.38 -15.22
C MET A 165 8.64 -7.63 -14.54
N SER A 166 9.08 -7.94 -13.31
CA SER A 166 8.53 -9.08 -12.56
C SER A 166 7.04 -8.90 -12.23
N ALA A 167 6.61 -7.67 -11.93
CA ALA A 167 5.19 -7.39 -11.69
C ALA A 167 4.34 -7.59 -12.94
N ASP A 168 4.86 -7.22 -14.11
CA ASP A 168 4.19 -7.40 -15.40
C ASP A 168 4.17 -8.89 -15.79
N ASP A 169 5.28 -9.61 -15.67
CA ASP A 169 5.41 -11.04 -15.96
C ASP A 169 4.50 -11.89 -15.04
N GLY A 170 4.37 -11.49 -13.77
CA GLY A 170 3.52 -12.15 -12.79
C GLY A 170 2.03 -11.82 -12.92
N GLN A 171 1.62 -10.88 -13.78
CA GLN A 171 0.27 -10.34 -13.80
C GLN A 171 -0.81 -11.39 -14.07
N GLU A 172 -0.62 -12.27 -15.05
CA GLU A 172 -1.60 -13.29 -15.38
C GLU A 172 -1.73 -14.33 -14.26
N ASN A 173 -0.61 -14.71 -13.62
CA ASN A 173 -0.64 -15.57 -12.45
C ASN A 173 -1.41 -14.92 -11.29
N MET A 174 -1.14 -13.64 -11.00
CA MET A 174 -1.85 -12.88 -9.98
C MET A 174 -3.36 -12.80 -10.27
N LYS A 175 -3.76 -12.53 -11.50
CA LYS A 175 -5.18 -12.54 -11.90
C LYS A 175 -5.82 -13.91 -11.69
N ALA A 176 -5.15 -15.00 -12.11
CA ALA A 176 -5.65 -16.35 -11.95
C ALA A 176 -5.79 -16.76 -10.47
N ILE A 177 -4.86 -16.31 -9.60
CA ILE A 177 -4.94 -16.54 -8.16
C ILE A 177 -6.13 -15.77 -7.57
N MET A 178 -6.34 -14.52 -8.01
CA MET A 178 -7.34 -13.62 -7.45
C MET A 178 -8.73 -13.78 -8.10
N ALA A 179 -8.88 -14.62 -9.13
CA ALA A 179 -10.17 -14.77 -9.84
C ALA A 179 -11.35 -15.13 -8.91
N GLY A 180 -11.13 -15.96 -7.87
CA GLY A 180 -12.16 -16.30 -6.90
C GLY A 180 -12.49 -15.18 -5.90
N MET A 181 -11.77 -14.06 -5.90
CA MET A 181 -12.12 -12.90 -5.08
C MET A 181 -13.34 -12.16 -5.60
N ASP A 182 -13.70 -12.34 -6.87
CA ASP A 182 -14.78 -11.60 -7.52
C ASP A 182 -16.14 -11.75 -6.82
N GLU A 183 -16.42 -12.93 -6.26
CA GLU A 183 -17.65 -13.19 -5.52
C GLU A 183 -17.78 -12.41 -4.19
N PHE A 184 -16.66 -11.93 -3.64
CA PHE A 184 -16.62 -11.19 -2.38
C PHE A 184 -16.60 -9.67 -2.59
N ILE A 185 -16.17 -9.22 -3.78
CA ILE A 185 -16.03 -7.80 -4.12
C ILE A 185 -17.41 -7.22 -4.43
N VAL A 186 -17.68 -6.06 -3.83
CA VAL A 186 -18.88 -5.27 -4.10
C VAL A 186 -18.50 -4.09 -4.98
N ASP A 187 -19.32 -3.83 -6.01
CA ASP A 187 -19.15 -2.65 -6.84
C ASP A 187 -19.39 -1.37 -6.03
N ASP A 188 -18.34 -0.57 -5.86
CA ASP A 188 -18.41 0.69 -5.11
C ASP A 188 -18.04 1.85 -6.05
N PRO A 189 -19.03 2.61 -6.54
CA PRO A 189 -18.79 3.72 -7.47
C PRO A 189 -17.99 4.87 -6.85
N THR A 190 -17.79 4.86 -5.52
CA THR A 190 -16.96 5.86 -4.83
C THR A 190 -15.46 5.49 -4.86
N VAL A 191 -15.12 4.27 -5.30
CA VAL A 191 -13.74 3.85 -5.54
C VAL A 191 -13.39 4.22 -6.98
N PRO A 192 -12.56 5.26 -7.22
CA PRO A 192 -12.11 5.58 -8.56
C PRO A 192 -11.23 4.44 -9.07
N GLY A 193 -11.69 3.67 -10.02
CA GLY A 193 -10.99 2.48 -10.46
C GLY A 193 -11.12 2.18 -11.94
N VAL A 194 -10.18 1.37 -12.40
CA VAL A 194 -10.29 0.67 -13.69
C VAL A 194 -11.04 -0.62 -13.42
N ALA A 195 -12.08 -0.89 -14.20
CA ALA A 195 -12.78 -2.17 -14.16
C ALA A 195 -11.81 -3.30 -14.61
N GLN A 196 -11.07 -3.89 -13.67
CA GLN A 196 -10.25 -5.08 -13.96
C GLN A 196 -11.05 -6.38 -13.83
N PHE A 197 -12.18 -6.31 -13.11
CA PHE A 197 -13.09 -7.43 -12.88
C PHE A 197 -14.49 -6.85 -13.00
N GLU A 198 -15.21 -6.74 -13.91
CA GLU A 198 -16.61 -6.25 -13.99
C GLU A 198 -17.13 -5.39 -12.78
N LYS A 199 -16.24 -5.03 -11.85
CA LYS A 199 -16.48 -4.29 -10.60
C LYS A 199 -15.40 -3.24 -10.37
N ASN A 200 -15.75 -2.15 -9.70
CA ASN A 200 -14.84 -1.05 -9.43
C ASN A 200 -13.82 -1.43 -8.35
N ILE A 201 -12.58 -1.66 -8.78
CA ILE A 201 -11.41 -1.74 -7.92
C ILE A 201 -10.44 -0.62 -8.30
N SER A 202 -9.73 -0.07 -7.32
CA SER A 202 -8.69 0.92 -7.58
C SER A 202 -7.33 0.26 -7.59
N VAL A 203 -6.62 0.37 -8.72
CA VAL A 203 -5.22 -0.06 -8.82
C VAL A 203 -4.32 1.17 -8.82
N ARG A 204 -3.28 1.12 -8.00
CA ARG A 204 -2.22 2.12 -7.90
C ARG A 204 -0.90 1.38 -7.91
N GLU A 205 -0.05 1.66 -8.87
CA GLU A 205 1.23 0.94 -8.97
C GLU A 205 2.34 1.87 -9.40
N GLY A 206 3.56 1.54 -9.04
CA GLY A 206 4.70 2.34 -9.41
C GLY A 206 5.99 1.90 -8.73
N GLU A 207 7.05 2.64 -9.05
CA GLU A 207 8.39 2.40 -8.53
C GLU A 207 8.53 2.85 -7.09
N VAL A 208 9.30 2.09 -6.31
CA VAL A 208 9.75 2.49 -4.98
C VAL A 208 10.84 3.54 -5.16
N ILE A 209 10.55 4.77 -4.77
CA ILE A 209 11.48 5.90 -4.93
C ILE A 209 12.25 6.24 -3.64
N TRP A 210 11.74 5.77 -2.50
CA TRP A 210 12.39 5.95 -1.20
C TRP A 210 11.88 4.91 -0.21
N SER A 211 12.75 4.45 0.70
CA SER A 211 12.36 3.54 1.76
C SER A 211 13.25 3.62 2.99
N TYR A 212 12.66 3.30 4.14
CA TYR A 212 13.32 3.08 5.43
C TYR A 212 12.85 1.74 6.00
N TYR A 213 13.78 0.96 6.53
CA TYR A 213 13.52 -0.33 7.20
C TYR A 213 14.26 -0.39 8.54
N ARG A 214 13.61 -1.00 9.52
CA ARG A 214 14.14 -1.22 10.86
C ARG A 214 14.20 -2.70 11.20
#